data_8b676ee3e953f7444babca30a4e24ede
#
_entry.id   8b676ee3e953f7444babca30a4e24ede
#
_cell.length_a   1.000
_cell.length_b   1.000
_cell.length_c   1.000
_cell.angle_alpha   90.00
_cell.angle_beta   90.00
_cell.angle_gamma   90.00
#
_symmetry.space_group_name_H-M   'P 1'
#
loop_
_entity.id
_entity.type
_entity.pdbx_description
1 polymer ?
#
loop_
_entity_poly.entity_id
_entity_poly.type
_entity_poly.pdbx_seq_one_letter_code
_entity_poly.pdbx_strand_id
1 'polypeptide(L)'
;MSEKVVLITGSSEGIGRETAFKFAAEGYNVVITYRAHKKEAEETAKKCRKLGAPTVLVTKLDVLSDKSIQQCVKKVVKKFNHISVLINNAGVLVWNHFRKQSFKDIEWQVRTNVEGVMKMTLVALPYVKYMIINIASGAGKTAYDDIVPYCATKFAVRGFTQGLAQEIKIPVIAVNPGMTSTRMTKWKGVKPEKVAQVILNTAEGKYKVKSGGDVDVWTLL
;
A
#
# COMPACT_ATOMS: atom_id res chain seq x y z
N MET A 1 -26.25 3.53 4.52
CA MET A 1 -24.84 3.95 4.34
C MET A 1 -24.20 3.03 3.32
N SER A 2 -23.49 3.55 2.33
CA SER A 2 -22.78 2.71 1.34
C SER A 2 -21.72 1.86 2.05
N GLU A 3 -21.56 0.62 1.63
CA GLU A 3 -20.53 -0.29 2.18
C GLU A 3 -19.13 0.32 2.00
N LYS A 4 -18.34 0.39 3.08
CA LYS A 4 -16.94 0.85 3.00
C LYS A 4 -16.06 -0.31 2.56
N VAL A 5 -15.29 -0.14 1.50
CA VAL A 5 -14.40 -1.17 0.92
C VAL A 5 -12.97 -0.66 0.85
N VAL A 6 -12.02 -1.38 1.44
CA VAL A 6 -10.60 -1.08 1.31
C VAL A 6 -9.88 -2.18 0.52
N LEU A 7 -9.14 -1.77 -0.51
CA LEU A 7 -8.26 -2.65 -1.28
C LEU A 7 -6.80 -2.33 -0.94
N ILE A 8 -6.10 -3.33 -0.38
CA ILE A 8 -4.71 -3.15 0.09
C ILE A 8 -3.79 -4.08 -0.70
N THR A 9 -2.85 -3.52 -1.45
CA THR A 9 -1.86 -4.34 -2.14
C THR A 9 -0.79 -4.84 -1.17
N GLY A 10 -0.39 -6.13 -1.27
CA GLY A 10 0.62 -6.73 -0.39
C GLY A 10 0.19 -6.81 1.07
N SER A 11 -1.04 -7.23 1.33
CA SER A 11 -1.62 -7.27 2.68
C SER A 11 -1.58 -8.65 3.36
N SER A 12 -0.77 -9.59 2.86
CA SER A 12 -0.53 -10.88 3.54
C SER A 12 0.39 -10.77 4.75
N GLU A 13 1.23 -9.73 4.84
CA GLU A 13 2.21 -9.54 5.92
C GLU A 13 2.54 -8.05 6.15
N GLY A 14 3.33 -7.77 7.20
CA GLY A 14 3.92 -6.46 7.47
C GLY A 14 2.89 -5.34 7.66
N ILE A 15 3.22 -4.16 7.13
CA ILE A 15 2.36 -2.96 7.22
C ILE A 15 0.99 -3.23 6.61
N GLY A 16 0.93 -3.88 5.44
CA GLY A 16 -0.34 -4.16 4.76
C GLY A 16 -1.27 -5.05 5.57
N ARG A 17 -0.73 -6.07 6.25
CA ARG A 17 -1.51 -6.94 7.15
C ARG A 17 -2.07 -6.17 8.34
N GLU A 18 -1.25 -5.39 9.02
CA GLU A 18 -1.72 -4.61 10.18
C GLU A 18 -2.72 -3.52 9.77
N THR A 19 -2.52 -2.94 8.58
CA THR A 19 -3.50 -2.02 7.98
C THR A 19 -4.84 -2.72 7.75
N ALA A 20 -4.83 -3.94 7.20
CA ALA A 20 -6.06 -4.73 7.02
C ALA A 20 -6.79 -4.96 8.36
N PHE A 21 -6.07 -5.22 9.44
CA PHE A 21 -6.66 -5.39 10.79
C PHE A 21 -7.30 -4.10 11.30
N LYS A 22 -6.66 -2.95 11.10
CA LYS A 22 -7.22 -1.65 11.52
C LYS A 22 -8.51 -1.32 10.77
N PHE A 23 -8.52 -1.48 9.44
CA PHE A 23 -9.73 -1.24 8.65
C PHE A 23 -10.85 -2.25 8.97
N ALA A 24 -10.50 -3.50 9.24
CA ALA A 24 -11.47 -4.52 9.68
C ALA A 24 -12.19 -4.14 10.98
N ALA A 25 -11.44 -3.61 11.96
CA ALA A 25 -11.99 -3.16 13.25
C ALA A 25 -12.94 -1.96 13.11
N GLU A 26 -12.76 -1.14 12.05
CA GLU A 26 -13.65 -0.02 11.71
C GLU A 26 -14.81 -0.43 10.77
N GLY A 27 -15.06 -1.72 10.63
CA GLY A 27 -16.19 -2.26 9.88
C GLY A 27 -16.09 -2.13 8.36
N TYR A 28 -14.88 -1.99 7.81
CA TYR A 28 -14.69 -2.04 6.36
C TYR A 28 -14.80 -3.47 5.82
N ASN A 29 -15.35 -3.62 4.63
CA ASN A 29 -15.08 -4.78 3.78
C ASN A 29 -13.61 -4.73 3.35
N VAL A 30 -12.86 -5.80 3.58
CA VAL A 30 -11.40 -5.80 3.37
C VAL A 30 -11.01 -6.71 2.22
N VAL A 31 -10.28 -6.17 1.26
CA VAL A 31 -9.65 -6.94 0.20
C VAL A 31 -8.19 -7.17 0.50
N ILE A 32 -7.86 -8.42 0.78
CA ILE A 32 -6.51 -8.88 1.07
C ILE A 32 -5.88 -9.43 -0.20
N THR A 33 -4.68 -8.96 -0.50
CA THR A 33 -3.95 -9.43 -1.67
C THR A 33 -2.62 -10.08 -1.31
N TYR A 34 -2.23 -11.07 -2.10
CA TYR A 34 -0.96 -11.78 -1.96
C TYR A 34 -0.37 -12.11 -3.33
N ARG A 35 0.95 -12.19 -3.42
CA ARG A 35 1.64 -12.71 -4.61
C ARG A 35 1.95 -14.20 -4.47
N ALA A 36 2.68 -14.58 -3.42
CA ALA A 36 3.13 -15.96 -3.15
C ALA A 36 2.58 -16.52 -1.82
N HIS A 37 2.38 -15.70 -0.80
CA HIS A 37 2.06 -16.10 0.56
C HIS A 37 0.53 -16.23 0.78
N LYS A 38 -0.07 -17.25 0.16
CA LYS A 38 -1.53 -17.47 0.24
C LYS A 38 -1.97 -17.83 1.65
N LYS A 39 -1.21 -18.68 2.35
CA LYS A 39 -1.54 -19.12 3.72
C LYS A 39 -1.62 -17.93 4.68
N GLU A 40 -0.63 -17.05 4.63
CA GLU A 40 -0.57 -15.83 5.45
C GLU A 40 -1.72 -14.86 5.12
N ALA A 41 -2.11 -14.79 3.85
CA ALA A 41 -3.26 -13.99 3.42
C ALA A 41 -4.58 -14.55 3.99
N GLU A 42 -4.77 -15.86 4.00
CA GLU A 42 -5.94 -16.50 4.60
C GLU A 42 -5.97 -16.35 6.13
N GLU A 43 -4.83 -16.45 6.79
CA GLU A 43 -4.70 -16.17 8.24
C GLU A 43 -5.06 -14.71 8.55
N THR A 44 -4.58 -13.77 7.72
CA THR A 44 -4.95 -12.35 7.80
C THR A 44 -6.45 -12.17 7.64
N ALA A 45 -7.05 -12.84 6.65
CA ALA A 45 -8.49 -12.77 6.40
C ALA A 45 -9.30 -13.31 7.59
N LYS A 46 -8.88 -14.43 8.17
CA LYS A 46 -9.53 -15.01 9.36
C LYS A 46 -9.52 -14.02 10.53
N LYS A 47 -8.40 -13.34 10.76
CA LYS A 47 -8.30 -12.30 11.82
C LYS A 47 -9.15 -11.07 11.50
N CYS A 48 -9.18 -10.59 10.24
CA CYS A 48 -10.05 -9.47 9.85
C CYS A 48 -11.53 -9.75 10.11
N ARG A 49 -12.02 -10.98 9.81
CA ARG A 49 -13.41 -11.35 10.13
C ARG A 49 -13.68 -11.32 11.63
N LYS A 50 -12.74 -11.78 12.46
CA LYS A 50 -12.85 -11.73 13.93
C LYS A 50 -12.84 -10.29 14.48
N LEU A 51 -12.19 -9.36 13.77
CA LEU A 51 -12.11 -7.95 14.15
C LEU A 51 -13.31 -7.12 13.70
N GLY A 52 -14.26 -7.70 12.97
CA GLY A 52 -15.50 -7.00 12.60
C GLY A 52 -15.65 -6.67 11.12
N ALA A 53 -14.74 -7.11 10.24
CA ALA A 53 -14.94 -6.92 8.80
C ALA A 53 -16.19 -7.66 8.31
N PRO A 54 -17.21 -6.98 7.73
CA PRO A 54 -18.43 -7.62 7.27
C PRO A 54 -18.16 -8.66 6.18
N THR A 55 -17.26 -8.34 5.27
CA THR A 55 -16.80 -9.25 4.20
C THR A 55 -15.30 -9.13 4.01
N VAL A 56 -14.63 -10.26 3.81
CA VAL A 56 -13.20 -10.29 3.46
C VAL A 56 -13.04 -11.07 2.16
N LEU A 57 -12.46 -10.43 1.14
CA LEU A 57 -12.08 -11.03 -0.13
C LEU A 57 -10.57 -11.26 -0.15
N VAL A 58 -10.14 -12.51 -0.35
CA VAL A 58 -8.72 -12.84 -0.59
C VAL A 58 -8.50 -13.06 -2.07
N THR A 59 -7.52 -12.39 -2.66
CA THR A 59 -7.22 -12.53 -4.09
C THR A 59 -5.73 -12.48 -4.39
N LYS A 60 -5.29 -13.28 -5.35
CA LYS A 60 -3.91 -13.20 -5.85
C LYS A 60 -3.72 -11.91 -6.62
N LEU A 61 -2.60 -11.22 -6.35
CA LEU A 61 -2.16 -10.02 -7.05
C LEU A 61 -0.64 -10.03 -7.16
N ASP A 62 -0.16 -10.06 -8.40
CA ASP A 62 1.22 -9.73 -8.75
C ASP A 62 1.20 -8.38 -9.48
N VAL A 63 1.76 -7.36 -8.87
CA VAL A 63 1.79 -5.99 -9.43
C VAL A 63 2.73 -5.87 -10.64
N LEU A 64 3.54 -6.89 -10.92
CA LEU A 64 4.36 -7.00 -12.13
C LEU A 64 3.61 -7.56 -13.34
N SER A 65 2.38 -8.04 -13.15
CA SER A 65 1.57 -8.68 -14.20
C SER A 65 0.28 -7.88 -14.45
N ASP A 66 0.19 -7.27 -15.62
CA ASP A 66 -0.99 -6.50 -16.05
C ASP A 66 -2.27 -7.35 -15.96
N LYS A 67 -2.20 -8.61 -16.40
CA LYS A 67 -3.30 -9.58 -16.30
C LYS A 67 -3.71 -9.82 -14.84
N SER A 68 -2.73 -9.92 -13.93
CA SER A 68 -3.03 -10.12 -12.50
C SER A 68 -3.71 -8.90 -11.88
N ILE A 69 -3.26 -7.70 -12.23
CA ILE A 69 -3.86 -6.44 -11.77
C ILE A 69 -5.32 -6.34 -12.25
N GLN A 70 -5.55 -6.52 -13.56
CA GLN A 70 -6.90 -6.47 -14.14
C GLN A 70 -7.84 -7.51 -13.52
N GLN A 71 -7.38 -8.75 -13.32
CA GLN A 71 -8.17 -9.81 -12.70
C GLN A 71 -8.49 -9.51 -11.22
N CYS A 72 -7.54 -8.95 -10.48
CA CYS A 72 -7.76 -8.53 -9.10
C CYS A 72 -8.85 -7.47 -9.02
N VAL A 73 -8.72 -6.36 -9.75
CA VAL A 73 -9.72 -5.29 -9.76
C VAL A 73 -11.08 -5.78 -10.23
N LYS A 74 -11.13 -6.59 -11.29
CA LYS A 74 -12.38 -7.19 -11.79
C LYS A 74 -13.10 -8.01 -10.70
N LYS A 75 -12.36 -8.82 -9.91
CA LYS A 75 -12.92 -9.58 -8.79
C LYS A 75 -13.48 -8.67 -7.69
N VAL A 76 -12.75 -7.60 -7.34
CA VAL A 76 -13.18 -6.63 -6.33
C VAL A 76 -14.46 -5.94 -6.78
N VAL A 77 -14.48 -5.41 -7.99
CA VAL A 77 -15.65 -4.71 -8.56
C VAL A 77 -16.85 -5.65 -8.72
N LYS A 78 -16.64 -6.90 -9.15
CA LYS A 78 -17.72 -7.90 -9.20
C LYS A 78 -18.33 -8.15 -7.81
N LYS A 79 -17.55 -8.08 -6.74
CA LYS A 79 -18.00 -8.38 -5.37
C LYS A 79 -18.63 -7.17 -4.68
N PHE A 80 -18.07 -5.98 -4.89
CA PHE A 80 -18.39 -4.79 -4.08
C PHE A 80 -18.86 -3.58 -4.91
N ASN A 81 -18.82 -3.65 -6.24
CA ASN A 81 -19.15 -2.58 -7.20
C ASN A 81 -18.20 -1.37 -7.17
N HIS A 82 -17.46 -1.13 -6.09
CA HIS A 82 -16.56 0.00 -5.93
C HIS A 82 -15.41 -0.32 -4.95
N ILE A 83 -14.47 0.62 -4.86
CA ILE A 83 -13.37 0.65 -3.89
C ILE A 83 -13.51 1.98 -3.14
N SER A 84 -13.72 1.97 -1.83
CA SER A 84 -13.74 3.23 -1.07
C SER A 84 -12.32 3.80 -0.96
N VAL A 85 -11.37 2.97 -0.51
CA VAL A 85 -9.98 3.36 -0.33
C VAL A 85 -9.06 2.36 -1.03
N LEU A 86 -8.21 2.86 -1.93
CA LEU A 86 -7.10 2.08 -2.51
C LEU A 86 -5.82 2.36 -1.72
N ILE A 87 -5.16 1.32 -1.21
CA ILE A 87 -3.86 1.43 -0.54
C ILE A 87 -2.81 0.68 -1.34
N ASN A 88 -1.96 1.42 -2.04
CA ASN A 88 -0.80 0.89 -2.73
C ASN A 88 0.34 0.69 -1.73
N ASN A 89 0.39 -0.51 -1.12
CA ASN A 89 1.37 -0.86 -0.09
C ASN A 89 2.41 -1.88 -0.60
N ALA A 90 2.11 -2.67 -1.62
CA ALA A 90 3.07 -3.64 -2.16
C ALA A 90 4.38 -2.95 -2.54
N GLY A 91 5.49 -3.50 -2.07
CA GLY A 91 6.81 -2.96 -2.34
C GLY A 91 7.90 -3.94 -1.96
N VAL A 92 9.09 -3.69 -2.49
CA VAL A 92 10.29 -4.50 -2.29
C VAL A 92 11.51 -3.62 -2.05
N LEU A 93 12.50 -4.18 -1.38
CA LEU A 93 13.74 -3.52 -1.04
C LEU A 93 14.89 -4.52 -1.14
N VAL A 94 15.97 -4.14 -1.81
CA VAL A 94 17.24 -4.86 -1.81
C VAL A 94 18.27 -4.04 -1.02
N TRP A 95 18.69 -4.60 0.13
CA TRP A 95 19.76 -4.04 0.96
C TRP A 95 21.11 -4.39 0.37
N ASN A 96 21.75 -3.48 -0.35
CA ASN A 96 23.09 -3.65 -0.87
C ASN A 96 23.68 -2.32 -1.33
N HIS A 97 25.00 -2.13 -1.19
CA HIS A 97 25.69 -1.01 -1.81
C HIS A 97 25.40 -0.94 -3.31
N PHE A 98 25.28 0.26 -3.86
CA PHE A 98 24.93 0.45 -5.27
C PHE A 98 25.85 -0.32 -6.23
N ARG A 99 27.15 -0.33 -5.96
CA ARG A 99 28.15 -1.08 -6.78
C ARG A 99 27.91 -2.61 -6.81
N LYS A 100 27.15 -3.14 -5.86
CA LYS A 100 26.84 -4.57 -5.74
C LYS A 100 25.40 -4.91 -6.17
N GLN A 101 24.62 -3.93 -6.55
CA GLN A 101 23.27 -4.14 -7.09
C GLN A 101 23.37 -4.75 -8.49
N SER A 102 22.59 -5.78 -8.76
CA SER A 102 22.44 -6.31 -10.12
C SER A 102 21.41 -5.51 -10.92
N PHE A 103 21.47 -5.60 -12.25
CA PHE A 103 20.40 -5.04 -13.10
C PHE A 103 19.02 -5.61 -12.74
N LYS A 104 18.93 -6.89 -12.39
CA LYS A 104 17.71 -7.55 -11.95
C LYS A 104 17.17 -6.96 -10.63
N ASP A 105 18.05 -6.64 -9.69
CA ASP A 105 17.66 -6.02 -8.41
C ASP A 105 17.09 -4.62 -8.64
N ILE A 106 17.72 -3.83 -9.52
CA ILE A 106 17.25 -2.49 -9.88
C ILE A 106 15.91 -2.59 -10.60
N GLU A 107 15.82 -3.41 -11.65
CA GLU A 107 14.59 -3.62 -12.41
C GLU A 107 13.43 -4.06 -11.51
N TRP A 108 13.69 -5.04 -10.65
CA TRP A 108 12.67 -5.57 -9.73
C TRP A 108 12.12 -4.51 -8.78
N GLN A 109 13.00 -3.66 -8.22
CA GLN A 109 12.59 -2.56 -7.34
C GLN A 109 11.81 -1.49 -8.10
N VAL A 110 12.28 -1.06 -9.27
CA VAL A 110 11.61 -0.03 -10.08
C VAL A 110 10.24 -0.53 -10.55
N ARG A 111 10.18 -1.72 -11.12
CA ARG A 111 8.93 -2.29 -11.63
C ARG A 111 7.92 -2.55 -10.52
N THR A 112 8.35 -3.05 -9.36
CA THR A 112 7.42 -3.32 -8.26
C THR A 112 6.94 -2.02 -7.61
N ASN A 113 7.89 -1.15 -7.23
CA ASN A 113 7.59 0.00 -6.36
C ASN A 113 7.03 1.21 -7.12
N VAL A 114 7.27 1.32 -8.43
CA VAL A 114 6.84 2.46 -9.25
C VAL A 114 5.82 2.02 -10.29
N GLU A 115 6.22 1.18 -11.24
CA GLU A 115 5.36 0.72 -12.33
C GLU A 115 4.10 0.02 -11.78
N GLY A 116 4.28 -0.88 -10.80
CA GLY A 116 3.18 -1.60 -10.16
C GLY A 116 2.17 -0.68 -9.46
N VAL A 117 2.64 0.37 -8.78
CA VAL A 117 1.77 1.38 -8.14
C VAL A 117 0.97 2.14 -9.20
N MET A 118 1.63 2.61 -10.27
CA MET A 118 0.97 3.35 -11.36
C MET A 118 -0.08 2.50 -12.07
N LYS A 119 0.27 1.27 -12.47
CA LYS A 119 -0.63 0.34 -13.17
C LYS A 119 -1.82 -0.08 -12.29
N MET A 120 -1.57 -0.39 -11.02
CA MET A 120 -2.64 -0.72 -10.08
C MET A 120 -3.61 0.43 -9.92
N THR A 121 -3.09 1.65 -9.77
CA THR A 121 -3.89 2.86 -9.67
C THR A 121 -4.69 3.09 -10.94
N LEU A 122 -4.08 3.02 -12.13
CA LEU A 122 -4.74 3.22 -13.41
C LEU A 122 -5.96 2.29 -13.59
N VAL A 123 -5.79 1.01 -13.30
CA VAL A 123 -6.86 0.01 -13.46
C VAL A 123 -7.96 0.17 -12.40
N ALA A 124 -7.60 0.55 -11.18
CA ALA A 124 -8.56 0.72 -10.09
C ALA A 124 -9.29 2.06 -10.11
N LEU A 125 -8.68 3.11 -10.67
CA LEU A 125 -9.15 4.51 -10.60
C LEU A 125 -10.64 4.71 -10.95
N PRO A 126 -11.21 4.09 -12.01
CA PRO A 126 -12.63 4.26 -12.33
C PRO A 126 -13.59 3.82 -11.22
N TYR A 127 -13.11 2.99 -10.30
CA TYR A 127 -13.91 2.38 -9.24
C TYR A 127 -13.60 2.95 -7.85
N VAL A 128 -12.53 3.74 -7.70
CA VAL A 128 -12.19 4.39 -6.41
C VAL A 128 -13.13 5.57 -6.16
N LYS A 129 -13.62 5.70 -4.91
CA LYS A 129 -14.63 6.71 -4.56
C LYS A 129 -14.17 7.77 -3.56
N TYR A 130 -13.27 7.42 -2.62
CA TYR A 130 -12.95 8.36 -1.55
C TYR A 130 -11.48 8.76 -1.49
N MET A 131 -10.54 7.80 -1.57
CA MET A 131 -9.12 8.13 -1.39
C MET A 131 -8.19 7.10 -2.01
N ILE A 132 -7.02 7.54 -2.46
CA ILE A 132 -5.88 6.72 -2.82
C ILE A 132 -4.75 7.04 -1.83
N ILE A 133 -4.19 6.01 -1.20
CA ILE A 133 -3.03 6.13 -0.31
C ILE A 133 -1.88 5.35 -0.93
N ASN A 134 -0.78 6.03 -1.21
CA ASN A 134 0.44 5.42 -1.68
C ASN A 134 1.44 5.30 -0.53
N ILE A 135 1.87 4.09 -0.20
CA ILE A 135 2.89 3.87 0.83
C ILE A 135 4.26 4.15 0.22
N ALA A 136 4.74 5.37 0.47
CA ALA A 136 6.09 5.78 0.10
C ALA A 136 7.09 5.35 1.19
N SER A 137 7.90 6.25 1.71
CA SER A 137 8.88 5.99 2.79
C SER A 137 9.57 7.29 3.19
N GLY A 138 10.18 7.34 4.38
CA GLY A 138 11.20 8.33 4.71
C GLY A 138 12.35 8.34 3.69
N ALA A 139 12.67 7.19 3.10
CA ALA A 139 13.62 7.05 1.99
C ALA A 139 13.17 7.73 0.67
N GLY A 140 11.94 8.21 0.59
CA GLY A 140 11.43 9.06 -0.49
C GLY A 140 11.54 10.57 -0.19
N LYS A 141 12.10 10.94 0.96
CA LYS A 141 12.36 12.34 1.38
C LYS A 141 13.85 12.59 1.58
N THR A 142 14.54 11.62 2.15
CA THR A 142 15.99 11.63 2.34
C THR A 142 16.56 10.34 1.79
N ALA A 143 17.59 10.42 0.97
CA ALA A 143 18.26 9.24 0.44
C ALA A 143 19.25 8.67 1.47
N TYR A 144 19.42 7.34 1.43
CA TYR A 144 20.32 6.59 2.28
C TYR A 144 21.23 5.72 1.41
N ASP A 145 22.44 5.47 1.89
CA ASP A 145 23.32 4.45 1.33
C ASP A 145 22.71 3.05 1.46
N ASP A 146 23.32 2.04 0.84
CA ASP A 146 22.84 0.64 0.83
C ASP A 146 21.45 0.38 0.25
N ILE A 147 20.66 1.42 -0.02
CA ILE A 147 19.28 1.31 -0.55
C ILE A 147 19.00 2.34 -1.66
N VAL A 148 20.04 2.77 -2.40
CA VAL A 148 19.95 3.86 -3.39
C VAL A 148 18.83 3.65 -4.42
N PRO A 149 18.67 2.47 -5.08
CA PRO A 149 17.55 2.27 -6.02
C PRO A 149 16.18 2.32 -5.33
N TYR A 150 16.07 1.81 -4.10
CA TYR A 150 14.84 1.91 -3.31
C TYR A 150 14.48 3.36 -3.02
N CYS A 151 15.45 4.19 -2.59
CA CYS A 151 15.21 5.63 -2.39
C CYS A 151 14.63 6.26 -3.66
N ALA A 152 15.28 6.06 -4.82
CA ALA A 152 14.79 6.58 -6.09
C ALA A 152 13.33 6.16 -6.37
N THR A 153 12.97 4.89 -6.10
CA THR A 153 11.58 4.43 -6.29
C THR A 153 10.60 5.14 -5.34
N LYS A 154 11.00 5.44 -4.11
CA LYS A 154 10.12 6.10 -3.13
C LYS A 154 9.98 7.60 -3.37
N PHE A 155 11.00 8.27 -3.92
CA PHE A 155 10.85 9.61 -4.48
C PHE A 155 9.87 9.61 -5.67
N ALA A 156 9.99 8.63 -6.57
CA ALA A 156 9.07 8.49 -7.70
C ALA A 156 7.61 8.29 -7.27
N VAL A 157 7.34 7.49 -6.23
CA VAL A 157 5.98 7.30 -5.68
C VAL A 157 5.41 8.62 -5.16
N ARG A 158 6.21 9.44 -4.49
CA ARG A 158 5.78 10.77 -4.03
C ARG A 158 5.52 11.71 -5.21
N GLY A 159 6.40 11.75 -6.21
CA GLY A 159 6.18 12.52 -7.44
C GLY A 159 4.90 12.09 -8.17
N PHE A 160 4.66 10.78 -8.31
CA PHE A 160 3.42 10.25 -8.87
C PHE A 160 2.19 10.69 -8.07
N THR A 161 2.26 10.64 -6.74
CA THR A 161 1.17 11.08 -5.84
C THR A 161 0.84 12.56 -6.07
N GLN A 162 1.86 13.42 -6.17
CA GLN A 162 1.69 14.86 -6.43
C GLN A 162 1.10 15.14 -7.80
N GLY A 163 1.60 14.48 -8.85
CA GLY A 163 1.11 14.63 -10.22
C GLY A 163 -0.34 14.17 -10.37
N LEU A 164 -0.65 12.96 -9.89
CA LEU A 164 -2.01 12.41 -9.98
C LEU A 164 -3.03 13.27 -9.22
N ALA A 165 -2.65 13.84 -8.10
CA ALA A 165 -3.51 14.73 -7.32
C ALA A 165 -3.93 16.01 -8.05
N GLN A 166 -3.21 16.42 -9.10
CA GLN A 166 -3.57 17.57 -9.95
C GLN A 166 -4.56 17.19 -11.05
N GLU A 167 -4.61 15.90 -11.42
CA GLU A 167 -5.45 15.42 -12.52
C GLU A 167 -6.82 14.93 -12.07
N ILE A 168 -6.94 14.48 -10.80
CA ILE A 168 -8.17 13.85 -10.31
C ILE A 168 -8.74 14.54 -9.06
N LYS A 169 -10.06 14.45 -8.90
CA LYS A 169 -10.76 15.04 -7.74
C LYS A 169 -10.66 14.19 -6.46
N ILE A 170 -10.37 12.89 -6.61
CA ILE A 170 -10.23 11.96 -5.48
C ILE A 170 -8.91 12.27 -4.77
N PRO A 171 -8.90 12.48 -3.44
CA PRO A 171 -7.67 12.73 -2.70
C PRO A 171 -6.64 11.61 -2.88
N VAL A 172 -5.40 11.99 -3.18
CA VAL A 172 -4.25 11.09 -3.29
C VAL A 172 -3.18 11.53 -2.30
N ILE A 173 -2.83 10.66 -1.35
CA ILE A 173 -1.92 11.00 -0.25
C ILE A 173 -0.74 10.01 -0.24
N ALA A 174 0.47 10.53 -0.03
CA ALA A 174 1.64 9.71 0.28
C ALA A 174 1.78 9.53 1.79
N VAL A 175 1.76 8.30 2.27
CA VAL A 175 2.15 8.00 3.65
C VAL A 175 3.59 7.52 3.64
N ASN A 176 4.43 8.13 4.49
CA ASN A 176 5.86 7.91 4.55
C ASN A 176 6.26 7.21 5.88
N PRO A 177 6.28 5.88 5.95
CA PRO A 177 6.84 5.19 7.11
C PRO A 177 8.35 5.41 7.21
N GLY A 178 8.87 5.49 8.43
CA GLY A 178 10.28 5.23 8.71
C GLY A 178 10.59 3.74 8.74
N MET A 179 11.72 3.37 9.33
CA MET A 179 12.07 1.95 9.53
C MET A 179 10.99 1.27 10.36
N THR A 180 10.37 0.25 9.81
CA THR A 180 9.23 -0.46 10.40
C THR A 180 9.56 -1.94 10.57
N SER A 181 9.30 -2.51 11.73
CA SER A 181 9.64 -3.89 12.11
C SER A 181 8.85 -4.91 11.28
N THR A 182 9.40 -5.30 10.14
CA THR A 182 8.84 -6.26 9.19
C THR A 182 9.95 -7.20 8.69
N ARG A 183 9.60 -8.20 7.90
CA ARG A 183 10.58 -9.05 7.22
C ARG A 183 11.54 -8.23 6.34
N MET A 184 11.06 -7.19 5.67
CA MET A 184 11.85 -6.30 4.81
C MET A 184 13.00 -5.61 5.55
N THR A 185 12.81 -5.26 6.83
CA THR A 185 13.79 -4.56 7.68
C THR A 185 14.47 -5.49 8.69
N LYS A 186 14.34 -6.81 8.49
CA LYS A 186 14.84 -7.81 9.44
C LYS A 186 14.35 -7.55 10.88
N TRP A 187 13.08 -7.15 10.99
CA TRP A 187 12.36 -6.89 12.25
C TRP A 187 12.91 -5.71 13.07
N LYS A 188 13.59 -4.75 12.40
CA LYS A 188 14.06 -3.51 13.03
C LYS A 188 13.08 -2.37 12.79
N GLY A 189 12.98 -1.45 13.77
CA GLY A 189 12.18 -0.23 13.67
C GLY A 189 10.88 -0.26 14.48
N VAL A 190 9.98 0.66 14.19
CA VAL A 190 8.70 0.80 14.90
C VAL A 190 7.75 -0.35 14.55
N LYS A 191 6.84 -0.68 15.46
CA LYS A 191 5.83 -1.72 15.23
C LYS A 191 4.92 -1.36 14.06
N PRO A 192 4.61 -2.28 13.12
CA PRO A 192 3.77 -2.00 11.96
C PRO A 192 2.34 -1.62 12.32
N GLU A 193 1.84 -1.98 13.51
CA GLU A 193 0.54 -1.58 14.02
C GLU A 193 0.41 -0.06 14.22
N LYS A 194 1.51 0.60 14.60
CA LYS A 194 1.55 2.06 14.72
C LYS A 194 1.46 2.74 13.36
N VAL A 195 2.20 2.22 12.36
CA VAL A 195 2.12 2.69 10.98
C VAL A 195 0.71 2.47 10.41
N ALA A 196 0.11 1.30 10.64
CA ALA A 196 -1.24 0.98 10.22
C ALA A 196 -2.29 1.93 10.81
N GLN A 197 -2.11 2.36 12.06
CA GLN A 197 -3.00 3.35 12.68
C GLN A 197 -2.90 4.71 11.98
N VAL A 198 -1.70 5.15 11.60
CA VAL A 198 -1.52 6.39 10.83
C VAL A 198 -2.18 6.28 9.46
N ILE A 199 -2.07 5.14 8.78
CA ILE A 199 -2.73 4.90 7.49
C ILE A 199 -4.25 4.97 7.63
N LEU A 200 -4.84 4.34 8.64
CA LEU A 200 -6.27 4.43 8.91
C LEU A 200 -6.70 5.87 9.19
N ASN A 201 -6.01 6.57 10.09
CA ASN A 201 -6.30 7.96 10.42
C ASN A 201 -6.21 8.88 9.19
N THR A 202 -5.28 8.61 8.26
CA THR A 202 -5.19 9.30 6.97
C THR A 202 -6.45 9.05 6.13
N ALA A 203 -6.89 7.79 6.01
CA ALA A 203 -8.09 7.43 5.26
C ALA A 203 -9.38 8.04 5.84
N GLU A 204 -9.41 8.27 7.14
CA GLU A 204 -10.53 8.90 7.85
C GLU A 204 -10.45 10.44 7.89
N GLY A 205 -9.45 11.03 7.24
CA GLY A 205 -9.29 12.49 7.18
C GLY A 205 -8.92 13.14 8.52
N LYS A 206 -8.36 12.38 9.47
CA LYS A 206 -7.97 12.91 10.81
C LYS A 206 -6.77 13.85 10.73
N TYR A 207 -6.03 13.82 9.62
CA TYR A 207 -4.91 14.73 9.39
C TYR A 207 -5.27 15.75 8.32
N LYS A 208 -4.95 17.03 8.59
CA LYS A 208 -5.17 18.13 7.63
C LYS A 208 -4.09 18.11 6.55
N VAL A 209 -4.22 17.20 5.59
CA VAL A 209 -3.29 17.04 4.47
C VAL A 209 -4.02 17.31 3.16
N LYS A 210 -3.45 18.17 2.31
CA LYS A 210 -3.97 18.42 0.96
C LYS A 210 -3.72 17.22 0.05
N SER A 211 -4.57 17.02 -0.94
CA SER A 211 -4.30 16.06 -2.02
C SER A 211 -2.94 16.33 -2.64
N GLY A 212 -2.15 15.29 -2.90
CA GLY A 212 -0.75 15.37 -3.30
C GLY A 212 0.24 15.52 -2.13
N GLY A 213 -0.25 15.69 -0.90
CA GLY A 213 0.60 15.89 0.27
C GLY A 213 1.15 14.60 0.89
N ASP A 214 2.00 14.80 1.88
CA ASP A 214 2.71 13.76 2.63
C ASP A 214 2.17 13.64 4.05
N VAL A 215 2.08 12.41 4.55
CA VAL A 215 1.90 12.08 5.97
C VAL A 215 3.16 11.37 6.45
N ASP A 216 3.97 12.05 7.22
CA ASP A 216 5.22 11.53 7.76
C ASP A 216 4.97 10.80 9.07
N VAL A 217 5.05 9.48 9.06
CA VAL A 217 4.66 8.65 10.21
C VAL A 217 5.47 8.97 11.46
N TRP A 218 6.76 9.28 11.34
CA TRP A 218 7.64 9.58 12.48
C TRP A 218 7.29 10.87 13.22
N THR A 219 6.52 11.77 12.63
CA THR A 219 6.05 12.99 13.30
C THR A 219 4.76 12.78 14.10
N LEU A 220 4.16 11.59 14.00
CA LEU A 220 2.85 11.25 14.54
C LEU A 220 2.88 10.07 15.57
N LEU A 221 4.09 9.57 15.90
CA LEU A 221 4.26 8.41 16.81
C LEU A 221 4.67 8.80 18.23
#